data_13b2ee6e7f639c52f0e9c2939883f59f
#
_entry.id   13b2ee6e7f639c52f0e9c2939883f59f
#
_cell.length_a   1.000
_cell.length_b   1.000
_cell.length_c   1.000
_cell.angle_alpha   90.00
_cell.angle_beta   90.00
_cell.angle_gamma   90.00
#
_symmetry.space_group_name_H-M   'P 1'
#
loop_
_entity.id
_entity.type
_entity.pdbx_description
1 polymer ?
#
loop_
_entity_poly.entity_id
_entity_poly.type
_entity_poly.pdbx_seq_one_letter_code
_entity_poly.pdbx_strand_id
1 'polypeptide(L)'
;MKRIILSIVWGLLTGWAAVPCLWAQSRTGTADREIWVKTLVRLADPVLSNLANETLKKEMPYESLAPNRQRFSYLEAVGRTICGIAPWLELGEDDTPEGQLRKKYIELTVKGISNAVNPSSPDYLIFGEPSQPLVDAAFLAEGLLRAPKQLWGNLSPAARKQVVTELKRSRVIKPNESNWLLFASIVEAALQEFTGECDTTRLNYGVRKFRDLWYKGDAQYGDGAEFHLDYYNSFVIHPMLTDVLVVMQKHRMPESEFLNVQQKRLGRYAEQLERFISPEGTYPVIGRSIVYRTGVFHALGQAALLHLLPQQIVPAQVRCGMTKVIENQFRSAANFDTKGWLKIGFSGNQIQMSESYINTGSTYLCLTGFLPLGLPADDPFWSAPPAEWTNLKAWSGKEVPADHSL
;
A
#
# COMPACT_ATOMS: atom_id res chain seq x y z
N MET A 1 -67.66 -10.68 52.49
CA MET A 1 -66.55 -11.43 51.87
C MET A 1 -65.97 -10.56 50.76
N LYS A 2 -64.94 -9.79 51.07
CA LYS A 2 -64.21 -8.96 50.11
C LYS A 2 -62.90 -9.68 49.70
N ARG A 3 -62.78 -10.04 48.42
CA ARG A 3 -61.54 -10.60 47.87
C ARG A 3 -60.62 -9.51 47.48
N ILE A 4 -59.44 -9.49 48.09
CA ILE A 4 -58.29 -8.60 47.70
C ILE A 4 -57.52 -9.32 46.62
N ILE A 5 -57.39 -8.69 45.45
CA ILE A 5 -56.52 -9.16 44.33
C ILE A 5 -55.18 -8.44 44.46
N LEU A 6 -54.14 -9.19 44.74
CA LEU A 6 -52.75 -8.70 44.78
C LEU A 6 -52.17 -8.79 43.38
N SER A 7 -51.94 -7.63 42.74
CA SER A 7 -51.26 -7.57 41.45
C SER A 7 -49.73 -7.49 41.69
N ILE A 8 -49.00 -8.53 41.33
CA ILE A 8 -47.55 -8.55 41.33
C ILE A 8 -47.09 -8.00 39.99
N VAL A 9 -46.48 -6.78 40.01
CA VAL A 9 -45.80 -6.21 38.85
C VAL A 9 -44.38 -6.76 38.83
N TRP A 10 -44.08 -7.60 37.87
CA TRP A 10 -42.71 -8.02 37.56
C TRP A 10 -42.05 -6.95 36.67
N GLY A 11 -41.16 -6.15 37.24
CA GLY A 11 -40.25 -5.28 36.49
C GLY A 11 -39.14 -6.08 35.86
N LEU A 12 -39.20 -6.30 34.55
CA LEU A 12 -38.07 -6.80 33.76
C LEU A 12 -37.06 -5.68 33.60
N LEU A 13 -36.07 -5.63 34.48
CA LEU A 13 -34.84 -4.91 34.26
C LEU A 13 -34.01 -5.68 33.23
N THR A 14 -34.13 -5.34 31.95
CA THR A 14 -33.20 -5.75 30.92
C THR A 14 -31.91 -4.94 31.09
N GLY A 15 -31.03 -5.46 31.92
CA GLY A 15 -29.64 -4.98 31.95
C GLY A 15 -28.99 -5.22 30.61
N TRP A 16 -28.79 -4.18 29.84
CA TRP A 16 -27.87 -4.22 28.71
C TRP A 16 -26.47 -4.36 29.32
N ALA A 17 -26.00 -5.59 29.42
CA ALA A 17 -24.60 -5.84 29.67
C ALA A 17 -23.85 -5.34 28.43
N ALA A 18 -23.21 -4.18 28.54
CA ALA A 18 -22.21 -3.75 27.61
C ALA A 18 -21.14 -4.85 27.59
N VAL A 19 -21.09 -5.65 26.52
CA VAL A 19 -20.01 -6.58 26.29
C VAL A 19 -18.77 -5.70 26.03
N PRO A 20 -17.81 -5.63 26.95
CA PRO A 20 -16.62 -4.83 26.71
C PRO A 20 -15.94 -5.42 25.47
N CYS A 21 -15.59 -4.54 24.55
CA CYS A 21 -14.80 -4.86 23.36
C CYS A 21 -13.38 -5.23 23.81
N LEU A 22 -13.21 -6.45 24.34
CA LEU A 22 -11.99 -6.98 24.95
C LEU A 22 -10.85 -7.24 23.93
N TRP A 23 -11.04 -6.93 22.65
CA TRP A 23 -10.16 -7.38 21.58
C TRP A 23 -8.88 -6.54 21.39
N ALA A 24 -8.88 -5.29 21.84
CA ALA A 24 -7.70 -4.41 21.65
C ALA A 24 -6.65 -4.50 22.79
N GLN A 25 -6.98 -5.11 23.93
CA GLN A 25 -6.16 -5.01 25.14
C GLN A 25 -5.18 -6.16 25.36
N SER A 26 -5.17 -7.23 24.59
CA SER A 26 -4.39 -8.44 24.92
C SER A 26 -3.26 -8.79 23.96
N ARG A 27 -3.18 -8.17 22.77
CA ARG A 27 -2.21 -8.57 21.77
C ARG A 27 -0.97 -7.66 21.79
N THR A 28 0.22 -8.26 21.86
CA THR A 28 1.49 -7.53 21.78
C THR A 28 1.78 -7.07 20.35
N GLY A 29 2.61 -6.05 20.19
CA GLY A 29 3.04 -5.63 18.85
C GLY A 29 3.82 -6.70 18.10
N THR A 30 4.54 -7.57 18.81
CA THR A 30 5.18 -8.77 18.22
C THR A 30 4.15 -9.70 17.58
N ALA A 31 3.06 -9.99 18.28
CA ALA A 31 1.98 -10.83 17.71
C ALA A 31 1.28 -10.17 16.53
N ASP A 32 1.10 -8.83 16.58
CA ASP A 32 0.58 -8.09 15.42
C ASP A 32 1.55 -8.20 14.23
N ARG A 33 2.86 -8.02 14.44
CA ARG A 33 3.89 -8.14 13.41
C ARG A 33 3.90 -9.53 12.76
N GLU A 34 3.77 -10.58 13.54
CA GLU A 34 3.67 -11.97 13.03
C GLU A 34 2.48 -12.14 12.07
N ILE A 35 1.32 -11.56 12.40
CA ILE A 35 0.12 -11.59 11.53
C ILE A 35 0.41 -10.85 10.23
N TRP A 36 1.03 -9.67 10.32
CA TRP A 36 1.36 -8.89 9.14
C TRP A 36 2.35 -9.61 8.24
N VAL A 37 3.44 -10.13 8.79
CA VAL A 37 4.45 -10.90 8.03
C VAL A 37 3.83 -12.12 7.37
N LYS A 38 3.03 -12.90 8.12
CA LYS A 38 2.33 -14.07 7.57
C LYS A 38 1.41 -13.71 6.41
N THR A 39 0.68 -12.61 6.55
CA THR A 39 -0.25 -12.15 5.50
C THR A 39 0.50 -11.61 4.29
N LEU A 40 1.53 -10.78 4.50
CA LEU A 40 2.39 -10.27 3.44
C LEU A 40 3.03 -11.40 2.63
N VAL A 41 3.60 -12.39 3.32
CA VAL A 41 4.22 -13.56 2.68
C VAL A 41 3.19 -14.35 1.88
N ARG A 42 2.01 -14.61 2.45
CA ARG A 42 0.93 -15.32 1.74
C ARG A 42 0.52 -14.62 0.45
N LEU A 43 0.51 -13.28 0.44
CA LEU A 43 0.17 -12.47 -0.74
C LEU A 43 1.31 -12.45 -1.76
N ALA A 44 2.55 -12.27 -1.32
CA ALA A 44 3.69 -12.05 -2.21
C ALA A 44 4.27 -13.35 -2.80
N ASP A 45 4.20 -14.47 -2.08
CA ASP A 45 4.86 -15.72 -2.46
C ASP A 45 4.48 -16.24 -3.84
N PRO A 46 3.18 -16.31 -4.25
CA PRO A 46 2.83 -16.81 -5.57
C PRO A 46 3.45 -15.98 -6.71
N VAL A 47 3.52 -14.65 -6.55
CA VAL A 47 4.10 -13.76 -7.56
C VAL A 47 5.61 -13.93 -7.63
N LEU A 48 6.29 -13.82 -6.49
CA LEU A 48 7.76 -13.78 -6.46
C LEU A 48 8.40 -15.14 -6.71
N SER A 49 7.83 -16.22 -6.15
CA SER A 49 8.33 -17.57 -6.37
C SER A 49 8.18 -18.00 -7.83
N ASN A 50 7.04 -17.70 -8.47
CA ASN A 50 6.85 -18.02 -9.87
C ASN A 50 7.72 -17.15 -10.78
N LEU A 51 7.87 -15.86 -10.51
CA LEU A 51 8.75 -14.99 -11.30
C LEU A 51 10.22 -15.44 -11.21
N ALA A 52 10.70 -15.80 -10.00
CA ALA A 52 12.04 -16.30 -9.80
C ALA A 52 12.29 -17.65 -10.53
N ASN A 53 11.24 -18.46 -10.68
CA ASN A 53 11.31 -19.76 -11.36
C ASN A 53 10.93 -19.71 -12.85
N GLU A 54 10.71 -18.52 -13.41
CA GLU A 54 10.32 -18.32 -14.81
C GLU A 54 9.02 -19.04 -15.19
N THR A 55 8.06 -19.06 -14.27
CA THR A 55 6.74 -19.68 -14.42
C THR A 55 5.58 -18.72 -14.19
N LEU A 56 5.84 -17.43 -13.97
CA LEU A 56 4.79 -16.46 -13.64
C LEU A 56 3.70 -16.38 -14.72
N LYS A 57 4.08 -16.22 -15.98
CA LYS A 57 3.12 -16.13 -17.09
C LYS A 57 2.35 -17.43 -17.33
N LYS A 58 2.93 -18.56 -16.95
CA LYS A 58 2.30 -19.88 -17.06
C LYS A 58 1.30 -20.15 -15.94
N GLU A 59 1.65 -19.76 -14.71
CA GLU A 59 0.92 -20.17 -13.51
C GLU A 59 -0.07 -19.12 -12.99
N MET A 60 0.16 -17.84 -13.27
CA MET A 60 -0.70 -16.76 -12.79
C MET A 60 -2.05 -16.78 -13.54
N PRO A 61 -3.19 -16.92 -12.81
CA PRO A 61 -4.51 -16.87 -13.42
C PRO A 61 -4.82 -15.47 -13.94
N TYR A 62 -5.72 -15.38 -14.90
CA TYR A 62 -6.20 -14.10 -15.41
C TYR A 62 -7.69 -13.95 -15.18
N GLU A 63 -8.06 -12.93 -14.42
CA GLU A 63 -9.42 -12.44 -14.24
C GLU A 63 -9.46 -10.96 -14.62
N SER A 64 -10.52 -10.51 -15.30
CA SER A 64 -10.84 -9.10 -15.59
C SER A 64 -12.24 -9.00 -16.16
N LEU A 65 -12.92 -7.86 -15.98
CA LEU A 65 -14.17 -7.55 -16.70
C LEU A 65 -13.92 -7.19 -18.16
N ALA A 66 -12.73 -6.66 -18.50
CA ALA A 66 -12.36 -6.36 -19.87
C ALA A 66 -11.49 -7.44 -20.51
N PRO A 67 -11.70 -7.79 -21.78
CA PRO A 67 -10.82 -8.71 -22.49
C PRO A 67 -9.45 -8.07 -22.78
N ASN A 68 -8.48 -8.92 -23.16
CA ASN A 68 -7.19 -8.52 -23.75
C ASN A 68 -6.25 -7.67 -22.87
N ARG A 69 -6.37 -7.74 -21.54
CA ARG A 69 -5.44 -7.05 -20.62
C ARG A 69 -4.41 -7.99 -19.98
N GLN A 70 -4.48 -9.30 -20.24
CA GLN A 70 -3.64 -10.32 -19.62
C GLN A 70 -2.15 -9.99 -19.70
N ARG A 71 -1.67 -9.52 -20.85
CA ARG A 71 -0.25 -9.22 -21.08
C ARG A 71 0.31 -8.15 -20.13
N PHE A 72 -0.52 -7.25 -19.60
CA PHE A 72 -0.13 -6.21 -18.65
C PHE A 72 -0.20 -6.68 -17.20
N SER A 73 -1.05 -7.68 -16.93
CA SER A 73 -1.32 -8.19 -15.58
C SER A 73 -0.05 -8.65 -14.85
N TYR A 74 0.94 -9.14 -15.56
CA TYR A 74 2.18 -9.68 -14.98
C TYR A 74 3.07 -8.57 -14.42
N LEU A 75 3.35 -7.51 -15.18
CA LEU A 75 4.14 -6.37 -14.68
C LEU A 75 3.38 -5.66 -13.55
N GLU A 76 2.06 -5.59 -13.66
CA GLU A 76 1.19 -5.02 -12.62
C GLU A 76 1.31 -5.79 -11.30
N ALA A 77 1.21 -7.13 -11.33
CA ALA A 77 1.41 -7.98 -10.15
C ALA A 77 2.81 -7.80 -9.54
N VAL A 78 3.84 -7.83 -10.38
CA VAL A 78 5.24 -7.75 -9.95
C VAL A 78 5.57 -6.38 -9.37
N GLY A 79 5.28 -5.29 -10.08
CA GLY A 79 5.57 -3.92 -9.64
C GLY A 79 4.90 -3.59 -8.31
N ARG A 80 3.60 -3.90 -8.20
CA ARG A 80 2.83 -3.63 -6.98
C ARG A 80 3.27 -4.50 -5.79
N THR A 81 3.58 -5.77 -6.03
CA THR A 81 4.13 -6.66 -5.00
C THR A 81 5.45 -6.12 -4.48
N ILE A 82 6.39 -5.80 -5.37
CA ILE A 82 7.72 -5.29 -4.97
C ILE A 82 7.58 -3.96 -4.24
N CYS A 83 6.75 -3.03 -4.72
CA CYS A 83 6.51 -1.75 -4.06
C CYS A 83 6.04 -1.92 -2.61
N GLY A 84 5.13 -2.86 -2.36
CA GLY A 84 4.57 -3.10 -1.03
C GLY A 84 5.52 -3.78 -0.06
N ILE A 85 6.35 -4.73 -0.53
CA ILE A 85 7.24 -5.49 0.36
C ILE A 85 8.64 -4.87 0.51
N ALA A 86 9.02 -3.94 -0.37
CA ALA A 86 10.37 -3.39 -0.43
C ALA A 86 10.89 -2.85 0.91
N PRO A 87 10.14 -2.06 1.71
CA PRO A 87 10.63 -1.59 2.99
C PRO A 87 10.95 -2.72 3.97
N TRP A 88 10.16 -3.80 3.97
CA TRP A 88 10.43 -4.98 4.79
C TRP A 88 11.71 -5.69 4.35
N LEU A 89 11.95 -5.83 3.05
CA LEU A 89 13.17 -6.42 2.51
C LEU A 89 14.40 -5.55 2.79
N GLU A 90 14.26 -4.21 2.79
CA GLU A 90 15.39 -3.30 3.03
C GLU A 90 16.01 -3.45 4.43
N LEU A 91 15.28 -4.01 5.40
CA LEU A 91 15.84 -4.38 6.71
C LEU A 91 16.96 -5.44 6.60
N GLY A 92 17.01 -6.20 5.50
CA GLY A 92 18.02 -7.22 5.29
C GLY A 92 17.81 -8.51 6.10
N GLU A 93 18.78 -9.42 6.02
CA GLU A 93 18.79 -10.65 6.79
C GLU A 93 19.27 -10.41 8.22
N ASP A 94 18.80 -11.23 9.16
CA ASP A 94 19.31 -11.38 10.51
C ASP A 94 19.05 -12.82 11.02
N ASP A 95 19.48 -13.14 12.25
CA ASP A 95 19.38 -14.48 12.83
C ASP A 95 17.96 -14.84 13.30
N THR A 96 16.99 -13.92 13.20
CA THR A 96 15.60 -14.21 13.57
C THR A 96 14.89 -15.02 12.49
N PRO A 97 13.83 -15.78 12.83
CA PRO A 97 13.00 -16.45 11.81
C PRO A 97 12.46 -15.48 10.74
N GLU A 98 12.11 -14.25 11.12
CA GLU A 98 11.67 -13.20 10.18
C GLU A 98 12.82 -12.74 9.29
N GLY A 99 14.03 -12.57 9.83
CA GLY A 99 15.23 -12.22 9.07
C GLY A 99 15.60 -13.27 8.02
N GLN A 100 15.44 -14.57 8.34
CA GLN A 100 15.63 -15.65 7.37
C GLN A 100 14.54 -15.66 6.29
N LEU A 101 13.31 -15.28 6.62
CA LEU A 101 12.26 -15.05 5.60
C LEU A 101 12.65 -13.89 4.68
N ARG A 102 13.12 -12.75 5.22
CA ARG A 102 13.60 -11.62 4.41
C ARG A 102 14.68 -12.04 3.45
N LYS A 103 15.69 -12.80 3.92
CA LYS A 103 16.74 -13.35 3.05
C LYS A 103 16.16 -14.10 1.86
N LYS A 104 15.27 -15.08 2.12
CA LYS A 104 14.59 -15.85 1.06
C LYS A 104 13.90 -14.93 0.05
N TYR A 105 13.13 -13.95 0.54
CA TYR A 105 12.36 -13.08 -0.36
C TYR A 105 13.21 -12.02 -1.06
N ILE A 106 14.35 -11.60 -0.50
CA ILE A 106 15.35 -10.79 -1.20
C ILE A 106 15.90 -11.58 -2.40
N GLU A 107 16.35 -12.82 -2.18
CA GLU A 107 16.87 -13.69 -3.24
C GLU A 107 15.85 -13.95 -4.35
N LEU A 108 14.59 -14.27 -3.99
CA LEU A 108 13.50 -14.47 -4.95
C LEU A 108 13.21 -13.18 -5.73
N THR A 109 13.18 -12.03 -5.07
CA THR A 109 12.85 -10.75 -5.71
C THR A 109 13.97 -10.31 -6.65
N VAL A 110 15.23 -10.40 -6.26
CA VAL A 110 16.39 -10.04 -7.09
C VAL A 110 16.45 -10.94 -8.34
N LYS A 111 16.28 -12.26 -8.17
CA LYS A 111 16.21 -13.20 -9.29
C LYS A 111 15.01 -12.90 -10.18
N GLY A 112 13.85 -12.66 -9.57
CA GLY A 112 12.63 -12.32 -10.29
C GLY A 112 12.76 -11.04 -11.12
N ILE A 113 13.29 -9.96 -10.56
CA ILE A 113 13.56 -8.71 -11.31
C ILE A 113 14.48 -8.99 -12.49
N SER A 114 15.53 -9.79 -12.28
CA SER A 114 16.46 -10.17 -13.37
C SER A 114 15.73 -10.90 -14.51
N ASN A 115 14.82 -11.82 -14.20
CA ASN A 115 13.99 -12.50 -15.18
C ASN A 115 13.01 -11.55 -15.89
N ALA A 116 12.36 -10.67 -15.11
CA ALA A 116 11.38 -9.71 -15.62
C ALA A 116 11.93 -8.75 -16.69
N VAL A 117 13.21 -8.40 -16.61
CA VAL A 117 13.87 -7.46 -17.53
C VAL A 117 14.80 -8.12 -18.54
N ASN A 118 14.96 -9.45 -18.50
CA ASN A 118 15.79 -10.20 -19.43
C ASN A 118 14.97 -10.61 -20.67
N PRO A 119 15.26 -10.09 -21.88
CA PRO A 119 14.51 -10.44 -23.09
C PRO A 119 14.55 -11.94 -23.45
N SER A 120 15.49 -12.70 -22.91
CA SER A 120 15.60 -14.15 -23.15
C SER A 120 14.79 -14.98 -22.15
N SER A 121 14.24 -14.37 -21.09
CA SER A 121 13.40 -15.05 -20.11
C SER A 121 11.98 -15.27 -20.65
N PRO A 122 11.35 -16.42 -20.41
CA PRO A 122 9.92 -16.62 -20.71
C PRO A 122 9.03 -15.63 -19.93
N ASP A 123 9.50 -15.14 -18.77
CA ASP A 123 8.79 -14.15 -17.95
C ASP A 123 9.25 -12.69 -18.19
N TYR A 124 9.95 -12.41 -19.32
CA TYR A 124 10.24 -11.03 -19.72
C TYR A 124 8.96 -10.20 -19.81
N LEU A 125 8.92 -9.06 -19.12
CA LEU A 125 7.72 -8.22 -18.97
C LEU A 125 7.71 -7.05 -19.96
N ILE A 126 6.51 -6.49 -20.20
CA ILE A 126 6.28 -5.45 -21.22
C ILE A 126 6.31 -4.08 -20.54
N PHE A 127 7.29 -3.22 -20.91
CA PHE A 127 7.44 -1.86 -20.37
C PHE A 127 7.11 -0.75 -21.38
N GLY A 128 7.17 -1.01 -22.66
CA GLY A 128 7.18 0.01 -23.71
C GLY A 128 5.98 0.01 -24.65
N GLU A 129 4.86 -0.61 -24.28
CA GLU A 129 3.62 -0.53 -25.07
C GLU A 129 2.70 0.59 -24.56
N PRO A 130 1.77 1.13 -25.38
CA PRO A 130 0.86 2.20 -24.97
C PRO A 130 0.05 1.86 -23.71
N SER A 131 -0.13 2.86 -22.86
CA SER A 131 -0.95 2.95 -21.65
C SER A 131 -0.42 2.23 -20.39
N GLN A 132 -0.95 1.08 -20.01
CA GLN A 132 -0.78 0.44 -18.70
C GLN A 132 0.67 0.26 -18.21
N PRO A 133 1.67 -0.14 -19.01
CA PRO A 133 3.00 -0.41 -18.50
C PRO A 133 3.70 0.75 -17.79
N LEU A 134 3.34 2.00 -18.06
CA LEU A 134 3.88 3.14 -17.30
C LEU A 134 3.49 3.07 -15.82
N VAL A 135 2.23 2.70 -15.54
CA VAL A 135 1.71 2.56 -14.16
C VAL A 135 2.54 1.53 -13.39
N ASP A 136 2.79 0.40 -14.03
CA ASP A 136 3.36 -0.76 -13.37
C ASP A 136 4.90 -0.66 -13.29
N ALA A 137 5.54 -0.04 -14.28
CA ALA A 137 6.94 0.38 -14.21
C ALA A 137 7.17 1.38 -13.07
N ALA A 138 6.19 2.27 -12.80
CA ALA A 138 6.25 3.22 -11.70
C ALA A 138 6.26 2.52 -10.33
N PHE A 139 5.39 1.54 -10.09
CA PHE A 139 5.41 0.78 -8.85
C PHE A 139 6.69 -0.05 -8.69
N LEU A 140 7.23 -0.62 -9.76
CA LEU A 140 8.54 -1.28 -9.72
C LEU A 140 9.66 -0.28 -9.35
N ALA A 141 9.67 0.89 -9.99
CA ALA A 141 10.62 1.95 -9.71
C ALA A 141 10.55 2.43 -8.25
N GLU A 142 9.35 2.65 -7.73
CA GLU A 142 9.09 3.02 -6.34
C GLU A 142 9.59 1.95 -5.36
N GLY A 143 9.34 0.66 -5.67
CA GLY A 143 9.86 -0.46 -4.88
C GLY A 143 11.39 -0.51 -4.84
N LEU A 144 12.06 -0.26 -5.96
CA LEU A 144 13.52 -0.17 -6.01
C LEU A 144 14.07 1.02 -5.22
N LEU A 145 13.39 2.17 -5.25
CA LEU A 145 13.75 3.34 -4.43
C LEU A 145 13.60 3.05 -2.92
N ARG A 146 12.62 2.25 -2.52
CA ARG A 146 12.34 1.85 -1.13
C ARG A 146 13.29 0.77 -0.61
N ALA A 147 13.95 0.01 -1.50
CA ALA A 147 14.91 -1.03 -1.12
C ALA A 147 16.22 -0.92 -1.94
N PRO A 148 16.92 0.23 -1.85
CA PRO A 148 18.09 0.49 -2.68
C PRO A 148 19.27 -0.44 -2.37
N LYS A 149 19.43 -0.90 -1.13
CA LYS A 149 20.52 -1.82 -0.75
C LYS A 149 20.16 -3.26 -1.11
N GLN A 150 19.00 -3.72 -0.65
CA GLN A 150 18.64 -5.13 -0.72
C GLN A 150 18.10 -5.56 -2.08
N LEU A 151 17.50 -4.66 -2.86
CA LEU A 151 17.05 -4.97 -4.21
C LEU A 151 18.01 -4.43 -5.26
N TRP A 152 18.09 -3.11 -5.45
CA TRP A 152 18.97 -2.54 -6.47
C TRP A 152 20.43 -2.93 -6.26
N GLY A 153 20.92 -2.86 -5.02
CA GLY A 153 22.29 -3.20 -4.64
C GLY A 153 22.70 -4.64 -4.96
N ASN A 154 21.75 -5.57 -4.89
CA ASN A 154 22.01 -6.99 -5.17
C ASN A 154 21.78 -7.42 -6.62
N LEU A 155 21.26 -6.54 -7.49
CA LEU A 155 21.17 -6.82 -8.92
C LEU A 155 22.58 -6.86 -9.56
N SER A 156 22.80 -7.80 -10.46
CA SER A 156 24.01 -7.83 -11.28
C SER A 156 24.13 -6.57 -12.14
N PRO A 157 25.35 -6.16 -12.57
CA PRO A 157 25.52 -5.02 -13.47
C PRO A 157 24.69 -5.16 -14.77
N ALA A 158 24.54 -6.37 -15.30
CA ALA A 158 23.73 -6.64 -16.47
C ALA A 158 22.23 -6.42 -16.20
N ALA A 159 21.72 -6.95 -15.08
CA ALA A 159 20.33 -6.74 -14.68
C ALA A 159 20.01 -5.26 -14.40
N ARG A 160 20.90 -4.52 -13.71
CA ARG A 160 20.76 -3.07 -13.52
C ARG A 160 20.63 -2.31 -14.84
N LYS A 161 21.51 -2.64 -15.81
CA LYS A 161 21.45 -2.04 -17.15
C LYS A 161 20.13 -2.35 -17.85
N GLN A 162 19.63 -3.58 -17.73
CA GLN A 162 18.32 -3.98 -18.29
C GLN A 162 17.18 -3.24 -17.60
N VAL A 163 17.14 -3.15 -16.26
CA VAL A 163 16.14 -2.36 -15.53
C VAL A 163 16.11 -0.91 -16.02
N VAL A 164 17.27 -0.26 -16.12
CA VAL A 164 17.37 1.13 -16.64
C VAL A 164 16.84 1.21 -18.07
N THR A 165 17.15 0.24 -18.92
CA THR A 165 16.66 0.20 -20.29
C THR A 165 15.13 0.09 -20.34
N GLU A 166 14.55 -0.78 -19.52
CA GLU A 166 13.10 -0.99 -19.49
C GLU A 166 12.36 0.20 -18.86
N LEU A 167 12.89 0.80 -17.80
CA LEU A 167 12.34 2.05 -17.25
C LEU A 167 12.35 3.18 -18.30
N LYS A 168 13.47 3.35 -19.03
CA LYS A 168 13.53 4.31 -20.14
C LYS A 168 12.57 3.95 -21.28
N ARG A 169 12.28 2.68 -21.52
CA ARG A 169 11.33 2.24 -22.53
C ARG A 169 9.90 2.70 -22.22
N SER A 170 9.51 2.83 -20.94
CA SER A 170 8.20 3.36 -20.55
C SER A 170 7.96 4.83 -20.96
N ARG A 171 9.03 5.58 -21.32
CA ARG A 171 8.94 6.98 -21.76
C ARG A 171 8.12 7.18 -23.05
N VAL A 172 7.93 6.13 -23.86
CA VAL A 172 7.05 6.20 -25.06
C VAL A 172 5.60 6.45 -24.69
N ILE A 173 5.24 6.21 -23.43
CA ILE A 173 3.87 6.39 -22.93
C ILE A 173 3.71 7.83 -22.46
N LYS A 174 2.78 8.56 -23.08
CA LYS A 174 2.37 9.89 -22.63
C LYS A 174 1.40 9.73 -21.46
N PRO A 175 1.72 10.22 -20.26
CA PRO A 175 0.80 10.17 -19.13
C PRO A 175 -0.41 11.07 -19.36
N ASN A 176 -1.57 10.66 -18.85
CA ASN A 176 -2.76 11.50 -18.77
C ASN A 176 -2.57 12.62 -17.74
N GLU A 177 -3.34 13.72 -17.87
CA GLU A 177 -3.42 14.82 -16.89
C GLU A 177 -4.19 14.38 -15.64
N SER A 178 -3.58 13.48 -14.84
CA SER A 178 -4.15 12.85 -13.64
C SER A 178 -3.00 12.36 -12.75
N ASN A 179 -3.27 11.46 -11.78
CA ASN A 179 -2.24 10.76 -11.01
C ASN A 179 -1.16 10.11 -11.91
N TRP A 180 -1.44 9.88 -13.19
CA TRP A 180 -0.49 9.33 -14.17
C TRP A 180 0.77 10.18 -14.35
N LEU A 181 0.71 11.47 -14.08
CA LEU A 181 1.90 12.31 -14.09
C LEU A 181 2.91 11.89 -13.02
N LEU A 182 2.44 11.38 -11.86
CA LEU A 182 3.32 10.87 -10.83
C LEU A 182 3.96 9.53 -11.20
N PHE A 183 3.29 8.70 -12.00
CA PHE A 183 3.93 7.51 -12.56
C PHE A 183 5.13 7.87 -13.44
N ALA A 184 4.99 8.89 -14.28
CA ALA A 184 6.14 9.39 -15.04
C ALA A 184 7.22 9.97 -14.12
N SER A 185 6.82 10.77 -13.11
CA SER A 185 7.77 11.40 -12.19
C SER A 185 8.57 10.39 -11.37
N ILE A 186 7.95 9.32 -10.84
CA ILE A 186 8.66 8.32 -10.02
C ILE A 186 9.62 7.46 -10.83
N VAL A 187 9.28 7.15 -12.09
CA VAL A 187 10.22 6.48 -13.02
C VAL A 187 11.45 7.34 -13.25
N GLU A 188 11.27 8.64 -13.47
CA GLU A 188 12.39 9.56 -13.66
C GLU A 188 13.20 9.78 -12.36
N ALA A 189 12.53 9.80 -11.20
CA ALA A 189 13.20 9.85 -9.90
C ALA A 189 14.10 8.61 -9.69
N ALA A 190 13.62 7.41 -10.04
CA ALA A 190 14.43 6.20 -9.97
C ALA A 190 15.60 6.23 -10.95
N LEU A 191 15.42 6.74 -12.17
CA LEU A 191 16.52 6.92 -13.13
C LEU A 191 17.54 7.92 -12.60
N GLN A 192 17.10 9.05 -12.02
CA GLN A 192 17.99 10.02 -11.38
C GLN A 192 18.79 9.36 -10.25
N GLU A 193 18.13 8.62 -9.36
CA GLU A 193 18.78 7.98 -8.21
C GLU A 193 19.84 6.96 -8.64
N PHE A 194 19.53 6.14 -9.64
CA PHE A 194 20.36 4.99 -9.99
C PHE A 194 21.39 5.27 -11.09
N THR A 195 21.20 6.33 -11.89
CA THR A 195 22.11 6.65 -13.02
C THR A 195 22.67 8.06 -12.99
N GLY A 196 22.11 8.94 -12.17
CA GLY A 196 22.43 10.37 -12.18
C GLY A 196 21.79 11.15 -13.34
N GLU A 197 20.93 10.52 -14.15
CA GLU A 197 20.32 11.12 -15.34
C GLU A 197 18.80 10.88 -15.35
N CYS A 198 18.01 11.93 -15.63
CA CYS A 198 16.57 11.83 -15.81
C CYS A 198 16.06 12.82 -16.86
N ASP A 199 14.83 12.60 -17.34
CA ASP A 199 14.06 13.62 -18.04
C ASP A 199 13.44 14.56 -16.99
N THR A 200 14.10 15.71 -16.77
CA THR A 200 13.68 16.69 -15.76
C THR A 200 12.31 17.30 -16.07
N THR A 201 11.89 17.35 -17.32
CA THR A 201 10.55 17.82 -17.70
C THR A 201 9.49 16.85 -17.20
N ARG A 202 9.66 15.57 -17.46
CA ARG A 202 8.73 14.51 -16.98
C ARG A 202 8.73 14.43 -15.46
N LEU A 203 9.91 14.56 -14.82
CA LEU A 203 10.03 14.53 -13.36
C LEU A 203 9.25 15.68 -12.71
N ASN A 204 9.49 16.91 -13.16
CA ASN A 204 8.97 18.12 -12.52
C ASN A 204 7.49 18.39 -12.87
N TYR A 205 7.01 17.97 -14.04
CA TYR A 205 5.68 18.34 -14.51
C TYR A 205 4.59 17.85 -13.57
N GLY A 206 4.65 16.58 -13.14
CA GLY A 206 3.71 16.03 -12.17
C GLY A 206 3.78 16.78 -10.84
N VAL A 207 4.97 16.99 -10.29
CA VAL A 207 5.17 17.71 -9.02
C VAL A 207 4.53 19.09 -9.06
N ARG A 208 4.77 19.89 -10.11
CA ARG A 208 4.19 21.23 -10.28
C ARG A 208 2.67 21.20 -10.36
N LYS A 209 2.10 20.24 -11.10
CA LYS A 209 0.63 20.11 -11.21
C LYS A 209 -0.02 19.87 -9.84
N PHE A 210 0.50 18.95 -9.05
CA PHE A 210 -0.03 18.66 -7.72
C PHE A 210 0.24 19.79 -6.72
N ARG A 211 1.41 20.42 -6.77
CA ARG A 211 1.73 21.55 -5.90
C ARG A 211 0.85 22.77 -6.17
N ASP A 212 0.72 23.17 -7.44
CA ASP A 212 0.25 24.50 -7.83
C ASP A 212 -1.23 24.52 -8.25
N LEU A 213 -1.76 23.41 -8.78
CA LEU A 213 -3.08 23.43 -9.44
C LEU A 213 -4.09 22.43 -8.84
N TRP A 214 -3.64 21.28 -8.36
CA TRP A 214 -4.55 20.18 -8.01
C TRP A 214 -4.73 19.97 -6.50
N TYR A 215 -4.13 20.81 -5.66
CA TYR A 215 -4.41 20.81 -4.22
C TYR A 215 -5.79 21.38 -3.95
N LYS A 216 -6.61 20.68 -3.17
CA LYS A 216 -8.00 21.02 -2.89
C LYS A 216 -8.26 21.48 -1.44
N GLY A 217 -7.21 21.55 -0.64
CA GLY A 217 -7.30 21.88 0.80
C GLY A 217 -7.34 20.63 1.67
N ASP A 218 -7.09 20.80 2.95
CA ASP A 218 -7.10 19.77 4.00
C ASP A 218 -6.46 18.42 3.57
N ALA A 219 -5.28 18.51 3.00
CA ALA A 219 -4.49 17.38 2.51
C ALA A 219 -5.13 16.57 1.34
N GLN A 220 -6.18 17.08 0.71
CA GLN A 220 -6.79 16.44 -0.44
C GLN A 220 -6.22 16.99 -1.74
N TYR A 221 -5.95 16.11 -2.68
CA TYR A 221 -5.59 16.44 -4.06
C TYR A 221 -6.69 15.98 -5.02
N GLY A 222 -6.92 16.74 -6.08
CA GLY A 222 -7.65 16.26 -7.23
C GLY A 222 -6.85 15.21 -8.00
N ASP A 223 -7.53 14.27 -8.62
CA ASP A 223 -6.90 13.36 -9.59
C ASP A 223 -7.03 13.99 -10.99
N GLY A 224 -6.14 14.93 -11.28
CA GLY A 224 -6.30 15.94 -12.30
C GLY A 224 -6.95 17.20 -11.74
N ALA A 225 -7.67 17.94 -12.60
CA ALA A 225 -8.33 19.19 -12.22
C ALA A 225 -9.51 18.97 -11.24
N GLU A 226 -10.16 17.81 -11.32
CA GLU A 226 -11.36 17.51 -10.53
C GLU A 226 -11.03 16.73 -9.25
N PHE A 227 -11.84 16.96 -8.22
CA PHE A 227 -11.80 16.16 -6.98
C PHE A 227 -12.73 14.95 -7.14
N HIS A 228 -12.24 13.79 -6.69
CA HIS A 228 -13.01 12.56 -6.61
C HIS A 228 -12.96 12.01 -5.20
N LEU A 229 -14.10 11.67 -4.62
CA LEU A 229 -14.18 11.01 -3.32
C LEU A 229 -13.84 9.52 -3.50
N ASP A 230 -12.56 9.25 -3.56
CA ASP A 230 -11.98 7.91 -3.65
C ASP A 230 -10.66 7.85 -2.88
N TYR A 231 -9.96 6.72 -2.95
CA TYR A 231 -8.70 6.53 -2.24
C TYR A 231 -7.44 6.76 -3.09
N TYR A 232 -7.54 7.43 -4.26
CA TYR A 232 -6.35 7.69 -5.09
C TYR A 232 -5.32 8.61 -4.44
N ASN A 233 -5.76 9.46 -3.51
CA ASN A 233 -4.85 10.20 -2.64
C ASN A 233 -3.94 9.26 -1.83
N SER A 234 -4.44 8.08 -1.42
CA SER A 234 -3.67 7.06 -0.71
C SER A 234 -2.98 6.09 -1.67
N PHE A 235 -3.68 5.59 -2.70
CA PHE A 235 -3.09 4.58 -3.59
C PHE A 235 -1.82 5.07 -4.30
N VAL A 236 -1.80 6.37 -4.69
CA VAL A 236 -0.78 6.91 -5.58
C VAL A 236 -0.27 8.28 -5.13
N ILE A 237 -1.19 9.28 -4.93
CA ILE A 237 -0.81 10.69 -4.98
C ILE A 237 0.15 11.05 -3.84
N HIS A 238 -0.25 10.86 -2.58
CA HIS A 238 0.63 11.16 -1.44
C HIS A 238 1.91 10.32 -1.44
N PRO A 239 1.85 8.98 -1.61
CA PRO A 239 3.04 8.16 -1.57
C PRO A 239 4.06 8.51 -2.65
N MET A 240 3.67 8.52 -3.90
CA MET A 240 4.61 8.77 -4.99
C MET A 240 5.13 10.19 -5.01
N LEU A 241 4.27 11.19 -4.73
CA LEU A 241 4.71 12.58 -4.64
C LEU A 241 5.76 12.76 -3.53
N THR A 242 5.57 12.11 -2.39
CA THR A 242 6.53 12.15 -1.29
C THR A 242 7.85 11.47 -1.68
N ASP A 243 7.80 10.26 -2.24
CA ASP A 243 9.01 9.53 -2.64
C ASP A 243 9.78 10.26 -3.76
N VAL A 244 9.08 10.86 -4.72
CA VAL A 244 9.70 11.72 -5.75
C VAL A 244 10.44 12.90 -5.11
N LEU A 245 9.77 13.62 -4.20
CA LEU A 245 10.37 14.79 -3.55
C LEU A 245 11.56 14.42 -2.64
N VAL A 246 11.55 13.25 -2.00
CA VAL A 246 12.69 12.73 -1.23
C VAL A 246 13.92 12.53 -2.14
N VAL A 247 13.74 11.92 -3.31
CA VAL A 247 14.81 11.77 -4.30
C VAL A 247 15.28 13.15 -4.79
N MET A 248 14.35 14.03 -5.13
CA MET A 248 14.69 15.40 -5.55
C MET A 248 15.49 16.15 -4.48
N GLN A 249 15.15 16.01 -3.20
CA GLN A 249 15.88 16.62 -2.09
C GLN A 249 17.31 16.06 -1.98
N LYS A 250 17.46 14.75 -2.08
CA LYS A 250 18.76 14.08 -2.05
C LYS A 250 19.69 14.59 -3.15
N HIS A 251 19.14 14.87 -4.32
CA HIS A 251 19.87 15.39 -5.49
C HIS A 251 19.84 16.93 -5.59
N ARG A 252 19.35 17.65 -4.58
CA ARG A 252 19.28 19.11 -4.50
C ARG A 252 18.59 19.77 -5.69
N MET A 253 17.51 19.13 -6.17
CA MET A 253 16.72 19.65 -7.28
C MET A 253 15.75 20.75 -6.79
N PRO A 254 15.45 21.79 -7.60
CA PRO A 254 14.72 22.98 -7.14
C PRO A 254 13.32 22.67 -6.54
N GLU A 255 12.56 21.76 -7.13
CA GLU A 255 11.21 21.45 -6.68
C GLU A 255 11.17 20.76 -5.30
N SER A 256 12.31 20.30 -4.77
CA SER A 256 12.42 19.64 -3.47
C SER A 256 12.05 20.54 -2.28
N GLU A 257 12.03 21.86 -2.45
CA GLU A 257 11.58 22.81 -1.42
C GLU A 257 10.13 22.52 -0.97
N PHE A 258 9.35 21.87 -1.83
CA PHE A 258 7.98 21.48 -1.52
C PHE A 258 7.87 20.28 -0.55
N LEU A 259 8.95 19.52 -0.29
CA LEU A 259 8.91 18.28 0.50
C LEU A 259 8.32 18.49 1.89
N ASN A 260 8.73 19.53 2.61
CA ASN A 260 8.23 19.77 3.98
C ASN A 260 6.71 20.04 4.02
N VAL A 261 6.17 20.71 3.01
CA VAL A 261 4.73 20.95 2.87
C VAL A 261 4.02 19.62 2.55
N GLN A 262 4.57 18.84 1.63
CA GLN A 262 4.02 17.54 1.25
C GLN A 262 4.00 16.55 2.45
N GLN A 263 5.06 16.52 3.25
CA GLN A 263 5.11 15.68 4.45
C GLN A 263 4.04 16.05 5.49
N LYS A 264 3.79 17.34 5.69
CA LYS A 264 2.70 17.80 6.55
C LYS A 264 1.32 17.37 6.00
N ARG A 265 1.12 17.50 4.68
CA ARG A 265 -0.10 17.04 4.02
C ARG A 265 -0.25 15.51 4.12
N LEU A 266 0.83 14.73 3.93
CA LEU A 266 0.80 13.28 4.13
C LEU A 266 0.39 12.91 5.56
N GLY A 267 0.97 13.57 6.58
CA GLY A 267 0.60 13.34 7.98
C GLY A 267 -0.88 13.62 8.25
N ARG A 268 -1.41 14.75 7.73
CA ARG A 268 -2.83 15.08 7.87
C ARG A 268 -3.74 14.07 7.14
N TYR A 269 -3.38 13.66 5.93
CA TYR A 269 -4.15 12.66 5.21
C TYR A 269 -4.11 11.28 5.90
N ALA A 270 -2.97 10.92 6.49
CA ALA A 270 -2.83 9.72 7.31
C ALA A 270 -3.76 9.74 8.53
N GLU A 271 -3.91 10.90 9.20
CA GLU A 271 -4.87 11.08 10.29
C GLU A 271 -6.33 10.84 9.83
N GLN A 272 -6.70 11.37 8.66
CA GLN A 272 -8.03 11.12 8.09
C GLN A 272 -8.27 9.63 7.81
N LEU A 273 -7.27 8.93 7.27
CA LEU A 273 -7.36 7.49 7.02
C LEU A 273 -7.47 6.67 8.31
N GLU A 274 -6.74 7.04 9.37
CA GLU A 274 -6.86 6.40 10.68
C GLU A 274 -8.28 6.55 11.23
N ARG A 275 -8.86 7.75 11.11
CA ARG A 275 -10.24 8.05 11.52
C ARG A 275 -11.29 7.33 10.67
N PHE A 276 -10.95 6.81 9.49
CA PHE A 276 -11.87 5.97 8.71
C PHE A 276 -11.96 4.54 9.21
N ILE A 277 -11.04 4.08 10.05
CA ILE A 277 -11.10 2.74 10.62
C ILE A 277 -12.21 2.68 11.68
N SER A 278 -13.29 1.94 11.41
CA SER A 278 -14.40 1.76 12.34
C SER A 278 -13.97 0.98 13.60
N PRO A 279 -14.77 1.01 14.69
CA PRO A 279 -14.47 0.20 15.88
C PRO A 279 -14.29 -1.29 15.60
N GLU A 280 -14.98 -1.83 14.59
CA GLU A 280 -14.92 -3.23 14.16
C GLU A 280 -13.71 -3.52 13.26
N GLY A 281 -12.92 -2.51 12.87
CA GLY A 281 -11.81 -2.65 11.93
C GLY A 281 -12.28 -2.80 10.48
N THR A 282 -13.29 -2.04 10.10
CA THR A 282 -13.74 -1.85 8.72
C THR A 282 -13.51 -0.40 8.28
N TYR A 283 -13.71 -0.09 7.01
CA TYR A 283 -13.57 1.25 6.47
C TYR A 283 -14.58 1.49 5.35
N PRO A 284 -14.89 2.75 4.99
CA PRO A 284 -15.87 3.06 3.96
C PRO A 284 -15.54 2.40 2.61
N VAL A 285 -16.51 1.70 2.04
CA VAL A 285 -16.41 1.07 0.71
C VAL A 285 -16.87 2.11 -0.31
N ILE A 286 -15.99 3.03 -0.68
CA ILE A 286 -16.28 4.17 -1.56
C ILE A 286 -15.23 4.30 -2.66
N GLY A 287 -15.62 4.92 -3.76
CA GLY A 287 -14.75 5.26 -4.86
C GLY A 287 -14.37 4.05 -5.73
N ARG A 288 -13.65 4.36 -6.79
CA ARG A 288 -13.12 3.38 -7.74
C ARG A 288 -11.92 2.63 -7.17
N SER A 289 -11.62 1.48 -7.74
CA SER A 289 -10.47 0.63 -7.38
C SER A 289 -10.50 0.10 -5.95
N ILE A 290 -11.66 0.02 -5.32
CA ILE A 290 -11.81 -0.42 -3.92
C ILE A 290 -11.31 -1.87 -3.71
N VAL A 291 -11.23 -2.65 -4.77
CA VAL A 291 -10.67 -4.01 -4.77
C VAL A 291 -9.15 -4.05 -4.52
N TYR A 292 -8.48 -2.90 -4.42
CA TYR A 292 -7.08 -2.82 -3.93
C TYR A 292 -6.98 -3.01 -2.41
N ARG A 293 -8.08 -3.25 -1.73
CA ARG A 293 -8.14 -3.68 -0.32
C ARG A 293 -7.30 -2.78 0.60
N THR A 294 -6.41 -3.37 1.38
CA THR A 294 -5.49 -2.67 2.29
C THR A 294 -4.59 -1.62 1.63
N GLY A 295 -4.52 -1.57 0.30
CA GLY A 295 -3.90 -0.46 -0.44
C GLY A 295 -4.51 0.91 -0.11
N VAL A 296 -5.78 0.95 0.36
CA VAL A 296 -6.42 2.17 0.92
C VAL A 296 -5.55 2.83 1.99
N PHE A 297 -4.76 2.07 2.72
CA PHE A 297 -3.89 2.55 3.79
C PHE A 297 -2.42 2.74 3.37
N HIS A 298 -2.12 2.82 2.07
CA HIS A 298 -0.77 3.07 1.57
C HIS A 298 -0.18 4.35 2.16
N ALA A 299 -0.91 5.46 2.11
CA ALA A 299 -0.46 6.75 2.66
C ALA A 299 -0.31 6.71 4.21
N LEU A 300 -1.23 6.04 4.92
CA LEU A 300 -1.12 5.85 6.37
C LEU A 300 0.10 5.00 6.72
N GLY A 301 0.32 3.91 5.99
CA GLY A 301 1.49 3.04 6.15
C GLY A 301 2.79 3.77 5.86
N GLN A 302 2.84 4.60 4.81
CA GLN A 302 4.01 5.41 4.49
C GLN A 302 4.28 6.49 5.55
N ALA A 303 3.23 7.18 6.04
CA ALA A 303 3.39 8.16 7.11
C ALA A 303 3.94 7.52 8.39
N ALA A 304 3.49 6.31 8.74
CA ALA A 304 4.03 5.55 9.86
C ALA A 304 5.51 5.17 9.62
N LEU A 305 5.82 4.61 8.45
CA LEU A 305 7.19 4.21 8.06
C LEU A 305 8.18 5.39 8.11
N LEU A 306 7.75 6.58 7.70
CA LEU A 306 8.58 7.79 7.65
C LEU A 306 8.54 8.61 8.94
N HIS A 307 7.88 8.14 10.01
CA HIS A 307 7.66 8.88 11.27
C HIS A 307 6.99 10.24 11.08
N LEU A 308 6.04 10.32 10.16
CA LEU A 308 5.29 11.54 9.80
C LEU A 308 3.86 11.56 10.39
N LEU A 309 3.53 10.63 11.28
CA LEU A 309 2.24 10.64 11.95
C LEU A 309 2.10 11.91 12.80
N PRO A 310 0.93 12.60 12.79
CA PRO A 310 0.70 13.75 13.65
C PRO A 310 0.86 13.38 15.13
N GLN A 311 1.25 14.37 15.95
CA GLN A 311 1.57 14.16 17.37
C GLN A 311 0.43 13.51 18.17
N GLN A 312 -0.84 13.77 17.79
CA GLN A 312 -2.03 13.21 18.44
C GLN A 312 -2.29 11.74 18.06
N ILE A 313 -1.61 11.21 17.06
CA ILE A 313 -1.74 9.83 16.59
C ILE A 313 -0.53 9.02 17.04
N VAL A 314 -0.71 8.19 18.08
CA VAL A 314 0.41 7.31 18.51
C VAL A 314 0.58 6.13 17.56
N PRO A 315 1.82 5.73 17.23
CA PRO A 315 2.07 4.64 16.28
C PRO A 315 1.34 3.35 16.58
N ALA A 316 1.23 2.98 17.87
CA ALA A 316 0.54 1.76 18.29
C ALA A 316 -0.96 1.75 17.98
N GLN A 317 -1.66 2.91 17.95
CA GLN A 317 -3.06 2.94 17.56
C GLN A 317 -3.25 2.69 16.05
N VAL A 318 -2.33 3.19 15.22
CA VAL A 318 -2.30 2.88 13.79
C VAL A 318 -2.06 1.39 13.58
N ARG A 319 -1.06 0.80 14.27
CA ARG A 319 -0.81 -0.64 14.24
C ARG A 319 -2.07 -1.43 14.58
N CYS A 320 -2.69 -1.17 15.72
CA CYS A 320 -3.86 -1.92 16.19
C CYS A 320 -5.05 -1.80 15.23
N GLY A 321 -5.36 -0.60 14.75
CA GLY A 321 -6.42 -0.36 13.77
C GLY A 321 -6.16 -1.10 12.45
N MET A 322 -4.98 -0.93 11.88
CA MET A 322 -4.61 -1.60 10.63
C MET A 322 -4.52 -3.12 10.78
N THR A 323 -4.04 -3.65 11.91
CA THR A 323 -4.03 -5.10 12.17
C THR A 323 -5.45 -5.64 12.11
N LYS A 324 -6.41 -4.93 12.72
CA LYS A 324 -7.81 -5.35 12.69
C LYS A 324 -8.41 -5.34 11.29
N VAL A 325 -8.06 -4.32 10.48
CA VAL A 325 -8.46 -4.27 9.06
C VAL A 325 -7.85 -5.44 8.28
N ILE A 326 -6.55 -5.71 8.42
CA ILE A 326 -5.86 -6.81 7.73
C ILE A 326 -6.52 -8.16 8.07
N GLU A 327 -6.78 -8.42 9.35
CA GLU A 327 -7.46 -9.65 9.78
C GLU A 327 -8.85 -9.79 9.14
N ASN A 328 -9.66 -8.73 9.15
CA ASN A 328 -10.99 -8.74 8.58
C ASN A 328 -10.95 -8.95 7.06
N GLN A 329 -10.06 -8.22 6.37
CA GLN A 329 -9.97 -8.24 4.91
C GLN A 329 -9.53 -9.61 4.36
N PHE A 330 -8.56 -10.25 5.02
CA PHE A 330 -7.94 -11.49 4.54
C PHE A 330 -8.43 -12.75 5.26
N ARG A 331 -9.44 -12.65 6.15
CA ARG A 331 -10.01 -13.79 6.89
C ARG A 331 -10.61 -14.84 5.96
N SER A 332 -11.32 -14.42 4.92
CA SER A 332 -12.03 -15.32 4.02
C SER A 332 -11.05 -16.08 3.12
N ALA A 333 -11.16 -17.41 3.11
CA ALA A 333 -10.44 -18.26 2.16
C ALA A 333 -10.82 -17.94 0.69
N ALA A 334 -12.03 -17.41 0.46
CA ALA A 334 -12.50 -17.02 -0.87
C ALA A 334 -11.72 -15.85 -1.50
N ASN A 335 -10.86 -15.17 -0.73
CA ASN A 335 -9.89 -14.21 -1.30
C ASN A 335 -8.87 -14.86 -2.23
N PHE A 336 -8.65 -16.16 -2.13
CA PHE A 336 -7.60 -16.88 -2.82
C PHE A 336 -8.17 -18.02 -3.65
N ASP A 337 -7.47 -18.37 -4.71
CA ASP A 337 -7.72 -19.63 -5.41
C ASP A 337 -7.03 -20.82 -4.72
N THR A 338 -7.15 -22.01 -5.30
CA THR A 338 -6.57 -23.24 -4.75
C THR A 338 -5.03 -23.29 -4.81
N LYS A 339 -4.41 -22.44 -5.61
CA LYS A 339 -2.95 -22.29 -5.73
C LYS A 339 -2.40 -21.10 -4.92
N GLY A 340 -3.26 -20.36 -4.22
CA GLY A 340 -2.88 -19.21 -3.38
C GLY A 340 -2.88 -17.87 -4.10
N TRP A 341 -3.27 -17.79 -5.37
CA TRP A 341 -3.38 -16.52 -6.09
C TRP A 341 -4.54 -15.68 -5.56
N LEU A 342 -4.29 -14.37 -5.44
CA LEU A 342 -5.29 -13.42 -4.97
C LEU A 342 -6.36 -13.19 -6.05
N LYS A 343 -7.64 -13.31 -5.68
CA LYS A 343 -8.80 -13.08 -6.56
C LYS A 343 -9.25 -11.63 -6.52
N ILE A 344 -9.91 -11.18 -7.60
CA ILE A 344 -10.51 -9.85 -7.64
C ILE A 344 -11.68 -9.79 -6.66
N GLY A 345 -11.70 -8.75 -5.84
CA GLY A 345 -12.76 -8.46 -4.87
C GLY A 345 -12.27 -7.68 -3.68
N PHE A 346 -13.19 -7.27 -2.84
CA PHE A 346 -12.94 -6.53 -1.60
C PHE A 346 -12.75 -7.48 -0.41
N SER A 347 -13.70 -8.40 -0.18
CA SER A 347 -13.64 -9.43 0.87
C SER A 347 -14.13 -10.76 0.29
N GLY A 348 -13.28 -11.49 -0.39
CA GLY A 348 -13.59 -12.66 -1.19
C GLY A 348 -13.44 -12.39 -2.69
N ASN A 349 -14.09 -13.23 -3.53
CA ASN A 349 -14.16 -13.04 -4.97
C ASN A 349 -15.41 -12.24 -5.35
N GLN A 350 -15.23 -10.97 -5.72
CA GLN A 350 -16.31 -10.01 -5.99
C GLN A 350 -15.98 -9.19 -7.25
N ILE A 351 -15.84 -9.85 -8.38
CA ILE A 351 -15.36 -9.23 -9.64
C ILE A 351 -16.23 -8.04 -10.07
N GLN A 352 -17.52 -8.01 -9.72
CA GLN A 352 -18.42 -6.89 -10.06
C GLN A 352 -18.13 -5.60 -9.26
N MET A 353 -17.28 -5.67 -8.22
CA MET A 353 -16.78 -4.48 -7.52
C MET A 353 -15.58 -3.84 -8.21
N SER A 354 -15.11 -4.41 -9.32
CA SER A 354 -13.97 -3.89 -10.08
C SER A 354 -14.41 -3.13 -11.32
N GLU A 355 -13.58 -2.19 -11.73
CA GLU A 355 -13.71 -1.49 -13.01
C GLU A 355 -13.07 -2.32 -14.14
N SER A 356 -13.38 -1.95 -15.38
CA SER A 356 -12.92 -2.65 -16.58
C SER A 356 -11.38 -2.63 -16.76
N TYR A 357 -10.67 -1.71 -16.13
CA TYR A 357 -9.20 -1.67 -16.16
C TYR A 357 -8.53 -2.59 -15.12
N ILE A 358 -9.29 -3.14 -14.18
CA ILE A 358 -8.78 -4.05 -13.15
C ILE A 358 -8.59 -5.45 -13.71
N ASN A 359 -7.48 -6.08 -13.34
CA ASN A 359 -7.17 -7.48 -13.61
C ASN A 359 -6.54 -8.14 -12.36
N THR A 360 -6.22 -9.42 -12.43
CA THR A 360 -5.61 -10.16 -11.32
C THR A 360 -4.39 -9.44 -10.74
N GLY A 361 -3.50 -8.90 -11.59
CA GLY A 361 -2.30 -8.18 -11.15
C GLY A 361 -2.60 -6.92 -10.35
N SER A 362 -3.71 -6.26 -10.66
CA SER A 362 -4.12 -5.02 -10.00
C SER A 362 -4.34 -5.18 -8.50
N THR A 363 -4.81 -6.34 -8.05
CA THR A 363 -5.17 -6.61 -6.67
C THR A 363 -3.98 -6.61 -5.71
N TYR A 364 -2.76 -6.81 -6.22
CA TYR A 364 -1.54 -6.83 -5.43
C TYR A 364 -1.12 -5.46 -4.89
N LEU A 365 -1.81 -4.37 -5.28
CA LEU A 365 -1.64 -3.08 -4.62
C LEU A 365 -2.01 -3.12 -3.13
N CYS A 366 -2.78 -4.10 -2.69
CA CYS A 366 -3.05 -4.32 -1.27
C CYS A 366 -1.78 -4.43 -0.42
N LEU A 367 -0.66 -4.87 -0.99
CA LEU A 367 0.61 -5.01 -0.29
C LEU A 367 1.21 -3.67 0.16
N THR A 368 0.84 -2.55 -0.47
CA THR A 368 1.31 -1.22 -0.03
C THR A 368 0.76 -0.79 1.33
N GLY A 369 -0.29 -1.43 1.84
CA GLY A 369 -0.74 -1.25 3.22
C GLY A 369 0.21 -1.82 4.28
N PHE A 370 1.22 -2.62 3.88
CA PHE A 370 2.16 -3.29 4.78
C PHE A 370 3.50 -2.57 4.95
N LEU A 371 3.66 -1.35 4.43
CA LEU A 371 4.92 -0.58 4.51
C LEU A 371 5.51 -0.47 5.93
N PRO A 372 4.71 -0.38 7.03
CA PRO A 372 5.25 -0.34 8.38
C PRO A 372 6.10 -1.56 8.79
N LEU A 373 6.03 -2.68 8.06
CA LEU A 373 6.95 -3.81 8.27
C LEU A 373 8.41 -3.44 7.99
N GLY A 374 8.68 -2.34 7.28
CA GLY A 374 10.00 -1.76 7.11
C GLY A 374 10.58 -1.09 8.37
N LEU A 375 9.77 -0.91 9.41
CA LEU A 375 10.26 -0.47 10.72
C LEU A 375 10.87 -1.66 11.47
N PRO A 376 12.01 -1.47 12.17
CA PRO A 376 12.59 -2.53 13.00
C PRO A 376 11.65 -2.95 14.14
N ALA A 377 11.83 -4.16 14.69
CA ALA A 377 10.91 -4.73 15.67
C ALA A 377 10.86 -3.95 17.01
N ASP A 378 11.90 -3.22 17.32
CA ASP A 378 12.02 -2.35 18.51
C ASP A 378 11.47 -0.92 18.29
N ASP A 379 11.07 -0.58 17.07
CA ASP A 379 10.41 0.69 16.79
C ASP A 379 9.12 0.85 17.62
N PRO A 380 8.78 2.07 18.10
CA PRO A 380 7.55 2.32 18.84
C PRO A 380 6.26 1.85 18.16
N PHE A 381 6.23 1.78 16.83
CA PHE A 381 5.11 1.20 16.11
C PHE A 381 4.86 -0.27 16.52
N TRP A 382 5.91 -1.06 16.71
CA TRP A 382 5.84 -2.48 17.08
C TRP A 382 6.02 -2.74 18.57
N SER A 383 6.90 -2.00 19.26
CA SER A 383 7.28 -2.27 20.65
C SER A 383 6.32 -1.66 21.68
N ALA A 384 5.62 -0.58 21.34
CA ALA A 384 4.72 0.05 22.28
C ALA A 384 3.50 -0.85 22.60
N PRO A 385 2.94 -0.74 23.85
CA PRO A 385 1.71 -1.45 24.22
C PRO A 385 0.57 -1.17 23.23
N PRO A 386 -0.42 -2.07 23.14
CA PRO A 386 -1.58 -1.86 22.28
C PRO A 386 -2.34 -0.59 22.67
N ALA A 387 -2.82 0.14 21.66
CA ALA A 387 -3.58 1.36 21.84
C ALA A 387 -4.83 1.34 20.95
N GLU A 388 -5.94 1.85 21.50
CA GLU A 388 -7.18 2.00 20.74
C GLU A 388 -7.04 3.14 19.74
N TRP A 389 -7.55 2.93 18.52
CA TRP A 389 -7.58 3.97 17.48
C TRP A 389 -8.75 4.96 17.70
N THR A 390 -8.73 6.06 16.99
CA THR A 390 -9.62 7.20 17.25
C THR A 390 -11.10 6.82 17.29
N ASN A 391 -11.61 6.10 16.28
CA ASN A 391 -13.02 5.70 16.27
C ASN A 391 -13.37 4.69 17.37
N LEU A 392 -12.46 3.75 17.69
CA LEU A 392 -12.71 2.82 18.79
C LEU A 392 -12.84 3.56 20.13
N LYS A 393 -11.99 4.57 20.39
CA LYS A 393 -12.11 5.46 21.58
C LYS A 393 -13.43 6.23 21.59
N ALA A 394 -13.73 6.93 20.49
CA ALA A 394 -14.90 7.80 20.40
C ALA A 394 -16.22 7.02 20.59
N TRP A 395 -16.38 5.91 19.90
CA TRP A 395 -17.58 5.07 20.03
C TRP A 395 -17.71 4.33 21.36
N SER A 396 -16.59 4.18 22.11
CA SER A 396 -16.62 3.68 23.49
C SER A 396 -16.79 4.78 24.55
N GLY A 397 -17.06 6.03 24.14
CA GLY A 397 -17.30 7.16 25.03
C GLY A 397 -16.03 7.73 25.67
N LYS A 398 -14.86 7.44 25.11
CA LYS A 398 -13.58 7.99 25.59
C LYS A 398 -13.28 9.33 24.89
N GLU A 399 -12.59 10.20 25.58
CA GLU A 399 -12.13 11.48 25.03
C GLU A 399 -11.15 11.26 23.87
N VAL A 400 -11.36 12.01 22.82
CA VAL A 400 -10.47 12.13 21.65
C VAL A 400 -10.29 13.60 21.30
N PRO A 401 -9.11 14.02 20.81
CA PRO A 401 -8.92 15.39 20.34
C PRO A 401 -9.91 15.74 19.21
N ALA A 402 -10.38 16.99 19.22
CA ALA A 402 -11.17 17.52 18.12
C ALA A 402 -10.38 17.45 16.80
N ASP A 403 -11.09 17.20 15.73
CA ASP A 403 -10.49 17.19 14.38
C ASP A 403 -10.34 18.62 13.85
N HIS A 404 -9.20 18.91 13.23
CA HIS A 404 -8.90 20.23 12.67
C HIS A 404 -8.30 20.07 11.27
N SER A 405 -8.77 20.89 10.32
CA SER A 405 -8.17 20.98 8.99
C SER A 405 -6.75 21.56 9.05
N LEU A 406 -5.95 21.23 8.03
CA LEU A 406 -4.58 21.73 7.86
C LEU A 406 -4.57 23.18 7.36
#